data_bd0fb5f3794cc65109e30562cf8cae91
#
_entry.id   bd0fb5f3794cc65109e30562cf8cae91
#
_cell.length_a   1.000
_cell.length_b   1.000
_cell.length_c   1.000
_cell.angle_alpha   90.00
_cell.angle_beta   90.00
_cell.angle_gamma   90.00
#
_symmetry.space_group_name_H-M   'P 1'
#
loop_
_entity.id
_entity.type
_entity.pdbx_description
1 polymer ?
#
loop_
_entity_poly.entity_id
_entity_poly.type
_entity_poly.pdbx_seq_one_letter_code
_entity_poly.pdbx_strand_id
1 'polypeptide(L)'
;MTTPLITWKDTYALGMAEIDEQHRTLFEIMNKMWQAIVRNEEVSAMVEILHSLELYTVQHFTEEELFMASFHYPHFDKHILLHQHFIQKITDEKERVAKGGKPSLDLLHFLRDWLLNHILIQDKHYADYFEKQQQQKNNKPSLLKDFFKHFGQVA
;
A
#
# COMPACT_ATOMS: atom_id res chain seq x y z
N MET A 1 17.74 -12.89 -19.09
CA MET A 1 17.13 -12.07 -18.02
C MET A 1 15.75 -11.65 -18.45
N THR A 2 14.77 -11.90 -17.62
CA THR A 2 13.40 -11.48 -17.90
C THR A 2 13.23 -10.03 -17.43
N THR A 3 12.69 -9.17 -18.29
CA THR A 3 12.33 -7.80 -17.89
C THR A 3 11.33 -7.85 -16.73
N PRO A 4 11.51 -7.11 -15.64
CA PRO A 4 10.57 -7.11 -14.53
C PRO A 4 9.19 -6.58 -14.97
N LEU A 5 8.13 -7.11 -14.36
CA LEU A 5 6.76 -6.65 -14.58
C LEU A 5 6.57 -5.20 -14.15
N ILE A 6 7.22 -4.85 -13.05
CA ILE A 6 7.12 -3.52 -12.43
C ILE A 6 8.47 -3.16 -11.80
N THR A 7 8.86 -1.89 -11.96
CA THR A 7 10.09 -1.34 -11.39
C THR A 7 9.74 -0.15 -10.51
N TRP A 8 10.33 -0.09 -9.31
CA TRP A 8 10.17 1.07 -8.43
C TRP A 8 10.72 2.34 -9.07
N LYS A 9 9.99 3.42 -8.92
CA LYS A 9 10.43 4.78 -9.29
C LYS A 9 10.29 5.69 -8.07
N ASP A 10 11.19 6.63 -7.90
CA ASP A 10 11.16 7.56 -6.77
C ASP A 10 9.87 8.42 -6.75
N THR A 11 9.25 8.61 -7.91
CA THR A 11 7.95 9.28 -8.04
C THR A 11 6.79 8.51 -7.38
N TYR A 12 6.99 7.25 -7.02
CA TYR A 12 5.98 6.43 -6.29
C TYR A 12 6.07 6.60 -4.78
N ALA A 13 7.14 7.22 -4.28
CA ALA A 13 7.31 7.46 -2.85
C ALA A 13 6.26 8.44 -2.32
N LEU A 14 5.68 8.09 -1.16
CA LEU A 14 4.72 8.92 -0.44
C LEU A 14 5.39 9.80 0.63
N GLY A 15 6.68 9.63 0.85
CA GLY A 15 7.44 10.31 1.91
C GLY A 15 7.30 9.65 3.28
N MET A 16 6.77 8.43 3.33
CA MET A 16 6.66 7.60 4.54
C MET A 16 7.51 6.35 4.34
N ALA A 17 8.69 6.32 4.96
CA ALA A 17 9.72 5.32 4.67
C ALA A 17 9.22 3.87 4.82
N GLU A 18 8.46 3.57 5.86
CA GLU A 18 7.93 2.22 6.11
C GLU A 18 6.90 1.80 5.06
N ILE A 19 5.97 2.67 4.73
CA ILE A 19 4.94 2.40 3.71
C ILE A 19 5.60 2.27 2.32
N ASP A 20 6.54 3.14 2.00
CA ASP A 20 7.27 3.09 0.72
C ASP A 20 8.05 1.77 0.59
N GLU A 21 8.67 1.29 1.65
CA GLU A 21 9.38 0.00 1.66
C GLU A 21 8.41 -1.18 1.51
N GLN A 22 7.24 -1.12 2.12
CA GLN A 22 6.20 -2.13 1.94
C GLN A 22 5.70 -2.17 0.49
N HIS A 23 5.55 -1.03 -0.16
CA HIS A 23 5.19 -0.96 -1.58
C HIS A 23 6.28 -1.57 -2.48
N ARG A 24 7.56 -1.31 -2.19
CA ARG A 24 8.68 -1.96 -2.91
C ARG A 24 8.62 -3.48 -2.76
N THR A 25 8.36 -3.97 -1.56
CA THR A 25 8.26 -5.42 -1.29
C THR A 25 7.10 -6.05 -2.07
N LEU A 26 5.94 -5.38 -2.16
CA LEU A 26 4.83 -5.84 -3.00
C LEU A 26 5.25 -5.95 -4.47
N PHE A 27 5.99 -4.98 -4.99
CA PHE A 27 6.51 -5.02 -6.35
C PHE A 27 7.46 -6.20 -6.57
N GLU A 28 8.33 -6.49 -5.60
CA GLU A 28 9.24 -7.65 -5.66
C GLU A 28 8.48 -8.98 -5.69
N ILE A 29 7.45 -9.14 -4.87
CA ILE A 29 6.62 -10.36 -4.86
C ILE A 29 5.90 -10.52 -6.20
N MET A 30 5.35 -9.45 -6.75
CA MET A 30 4.70 -9.48 -8.07
C MET A 30 5.69 -9.82 -9.19
N ASN A 31 6.92 -9.32 -9.12
CA ASN A 31 7.97 -9.68 -10.07
C ASN A 31 8.38 -11.16 -9.97
N LYS A 32 8.40 -11.72 -8.75
CA LYS A 32 8.61 -13.17 -8.56
C LYS A 32 7.51 -13.99 -9.23
N MET A 33 6.25 -13.56 -9.09
CA MET A 33 5.12 -14.21 -9.74
C MET A 33 5.24 -14.16 -11.27
N TRP A 34 5.60 -13.00 -11.80
CA TRP A 34 5.88 -12.82 -13.23
C TRP A 34 6.97 -13.77 -13.73
N GLN A 35 8.09 -13.86 -13.01
CA GLN A 35 9.18 -14.76 -13.37
C GLN A 35 8.75 -16.24 -13.34
N ALA A 36 7.98 -16.64 -12.33
CA ALA A 36 7.45 -18.00 -12.22
C ALA A 36 6.57 -18.37 -13.42
N ILE A 37 5.70 -17.47 -13.84
CA ILE A 37 4.83 -17.66 -15.02
C ILE A 37 5.68 -17.76 -16.29
N VAL A 38 6.63 -16.86 -16.51
CA VAL A 38 7.48 -16.84 -17.71
C VAL A 38 8.36 -18.09 -17.80
N ARG A 39 8.83 -18.60 -16.66
CA ARG A 39 9.63 -19.83 -16.59
C ARG A 39 8.80 -21.10 -16.61
N ASN A 40 7.47 -20.97 -16.61
CA ASN A 40 6.54 -22.09 -16.53
C ASN A 40 6.84 -23.02 -15.33
N GLU A 41 7.03 -22.40 -14.16
CA GLU A 41 7.30 -23.14 -12.92
C GLU A 41 6.10 -23.99 -12.50
N GLU A 42 6.35 -24.96 -11.61
CA GLU A 42 5.31 -25.87 -11.12
C GLU A 42 4.20 -25.13 -10.36
N VAL A 43 3.01 -25.70 -10.39
CA VAL A 43 1.82 -25.13 -9.73
C VAL A 43 2.06 -24.87 -8.24
N SER A 44 2.77 -25.79 -7.56
CA SER A 44 3.10 -25.63 -6.13
C SER A 44 3.90 -24.37 -5.86
N ALA A 45 4.92 -24.04 -6.68
CA ALA A 45 5.71 -22.83 -6.56
C ALA A 45 4.84 -21.57 -6.78
N MET A 46 3.94 -21.61 -7.73
CA MET A 46 3.02 -20.51 -8.02
C MET A 46 2.02 -20.28 -6.88
N VAL A 47 1.49 -21.33 -6.28
CA VAL A 47 0.59 -21.26 -5.12
C VAL A 47 1.32 -20.64 -3.91
N GLU A 48 2.58 -21.02 -3.67
CA GLU A 48 3.40 -20.44 -2.59
C GLU A 48 3.62 -18.93 -2.79
N ILE A 49 3.90 -18.50 -4.01
CA ILE A 49 4.10 -17.07 -4.31
C ILE A 49 2.79 -16.29 -4.13
N LEU A 50 1.67 -16.82 -4.61
CA LEU A 50 0.34 -16.23 -4.41
C LEU A 50 -0.03 -16.14 -2.93
N HIS A 51 0.29 -17.15 -2.16
CA HIS A 51 0.10 -17.16 -0.72
C HIS A 51 0.95 -16.08 -0.04
N SER A 52 2.21 -15.94 -0.43
CA SER A 52 3.10 -14.88 0.07
C SER A 52 2.57 -13.49 -0.29
N LEU A 53 2.06 -13.31 -1.50
CA LEU A 53 1.44 -12.06 -1.93
C LEU A 53 0.20 -11.73 -1.07
N GLU A 54 -0.67 -12.70 -0.84
CA GLU A 54 -1.86 -12.55 -0.01
C GLU A 54 -1.51 -12.15 1.42
N LEU A 55 -0.61 -12.88 2.06
CA LEU A 55 -0.20 -12.59 3.44
C LEU A 55 0.44 -11.21 3.59
N TYR A 56 1.35 -10.87 2.69
CA TYR A 56 2.02 -9.59 2.74
C TYR A 56 1.05 -8.43 2.46
N THR A 57 0.14 -8.60 1.52
CA THR A 57 -0.89 -7.62 1.21
C THR A 57 -1.83 -7.39 2.40
N VAL A 58 -2.27 -8.45 3.07
CA VAL A 58 -3.11 -8.35 4.27
C VAL A 58 -2.38 -7.59 5.38
N GLN A 59 -1.11 -7.91 5.62
CA GLN A 59 -0.29 -7.22 6.61
C GLN A 59 -0.14 -5.73 6.27
N HIS A 60 0.25 -5.42 5.05
CA HIS A 60 0.43 -4.04 4.59
C HIS A 60 -0.85 -3.22 4.71
N PHE A 61 -1.98 -3.74 4.22
CA PHE A 61 -3.26 -3.05 4.30
C PHE A 61 -3.74 -2.87 5.75
N THR A 62 -3.51 -3.84 6.61
CA THR A 62 -3.85 -3.72 8.03
C THR A 62 -3.06 -2.59 8.70
N GLU A 63 -1.77 -2.51 8.47
CA GLU A 63 -0.91 -1.44 9.00
C GLU A 63 -1.33 -0.07 8.47
N GLU A 64 -1.62 0.02 7.19
CA GLU A 64 -2.08 1.25 6.53
C GLU A 64 -3.45 1.71 7.06
N GLU A 65 -4.38 0.77 7.26
CA GLU A 65 -5.71 1.05 7.84
C GLU A 65 -5.60 1.52 9.29
N LEU A 66 -4.74 0.91 10.11
CA LEU A 66 -4.45 1.39 11.45
C LEU A 66 -3.85 2.80 11.43
N PHE A 67 -2.97 3.08 10.49
CA PHE A 67 -2.39 4.41 10.33
C PHE A 67 -3.45 5.44 9.95
N MET A 68 -4.28 5.18 8.94
CA MET A 68 -5.38 6.07 8.55
C MET A 68 -6.38 6.31 9.69
N ALA A 69 -6.71 5.28 10.46
CA ALA A 69 -7.59 5.39 11.62
C ALA A 69 -7.01 6.31 12.69
N SER A 70 -5.67 6.28 12.89
CA SER A 70 -4.98 7.08 13.91
C SER A 70 -5.14 8.59 13.71
N PHE A 71 -5.36 9.06 12.50
CA PHE A 71 -5.58 10.49 12.20
C PHE A 71 -6.98 10.81 11.64
N HIS A 72 -7.93 9.88 11.79
CA HIS A 72 -9.34 10.04 11.39
C HIS A 72 -9.49 10.43 9.91
N TYR A 73 -8.86 9.68 9.01
CA TYR A 73 -8.93 9.95 7.58
C TYR A 73 -10.38 9.89 7.07
N PRO A 74 -10.91 10.97 6.40
CA PRO A 74 -12.33 11.07 6.07
C PRO A 74 -12.83 10.03 5.08
N HIS A 75 -11.94 9.49 4.23
CA HIS A 75 -12.28 8.49 3.22
C HIS A 75 -11.85 7.07 3.60
N PHE A 76 -11.67 6.83 4.89
CA PHE A 76 -11.24 5.54 5.44
C PHE A 76 -12.09 4.36 4.97
N ASP A 77 -13.43 4.47 5.09
CA ASP A 77 -14.33 3.37 4.72
C ASP A 77 -14.23 2.99 3.24
N LYS A 78 -14.13 3.97 2.36
CA LYS A 78 -13.94 3.75 0.92
C LYS A 78 -12.60 3.10 0.62
N HIS A 79 -11.55 3.50 1.31
CA HIS A 79 -10.20 2.96 1.16
C HIS A 79 -10.15 1.48 1.53
N ILE A 80 -10.76 1.10 2.66
CA ILE A 80 -10.87 -0.31 3.10
C ILE A 80 -11.57 -1.17 2.03
N LEU A 81 -12.64 -0.69 1.43
CA LEU A 81 -13.35 -1.45 0.38
C LEU A 81 -12.45 -1.75 -0.82
N LEU A 82 -11.58 -0.82 -1.20
CA LEU A 82 -10.60 -1.04 -2.26
C LEU A 82 -9.60 -2.13 -1.88
N HIS A 83 -9.11 -2.13 -0.64
CA HIS A 83 -8.23 -3.17 -0.11
C HIS A 83 -8.88 -4.55 -0.14
N GLN A 84 -10.11 -4.64 0.34
CA GLN A 84 -10.87 -5.90 0.34
C GLN A 84 -11.05 -6.46 -1.06
N HIS A 85 -11.34 -5.60 -2.04
CA HIS A 85 -11.48 -6.02 -3.43
C HIS A 85 -10.17 -6.60 -4.00
N PHE A 86 -9.04 -5.98 -3.71
CA PHE A 86 -7.73 -6.47 -4.15
C PHE A 86 -7.39 -7.84 -3.54
N ILE A 87 -7.58 -7.98 -2.22
CA ILE A 87 -7.34 -9.25 -1.51
C ILE A 87 -8.23 -10.36 -2.09
N GLN A 88 -9.50 -10.07 -2.34
CA GLN A 88 -10.43 -11.06 -2.90
C GLN A 88 -9.96 -11.58 -4.26
N LYS A 89 -9.42 -10.71 -5.12
CA LYS A 89 -8.86 -11.11 -6.42
C LYS A 89 -7.67 -12.05 -6.26
N ILE A 90 -6.78 -11.82 -5.30
CA ILE A 90 -5.65 -12.71 -5.02
C ILE A 90 -6.14 -14.06 -4.49
N THR A 91 -7.08 -14.03 -3.54
CA THR A 91 -7.65 -15.25 -2.94
C THR A 91 -8.33 -16.13 -3.98
N ASP A 92 -9.16 -15.55 -4.84
CA ASP A 92 -9.84 -16.25 -5.92
C ASP A 92 -8.85 -16.91 -6.88
N GLU A 93 -7.79 -16.21 -7.25
CA GLU A 93 -6.75 -16.75 -8.13
C GLU A 93 -5.97 -17.89 -7.47
N LYS A 94 -5.62 -17.73 -6.21
CA LYS A 94 -4.93 -18.77 -5.43
C LYS A 94 -5.76 -20.07 -5.40
N GLU A 95 -7.04 -19.96 -5.13
CA GLU A 95 -7.96 -21.11 -5.13
C GLU A 95 -8.07 -21.74 -6.52
N ARG A 96 -8.18 -20.93 -7.55
CA ARG A 96 -8.28 -21.40 -8.95
C ARG A 96 -7.03 -22.15 -9.37
N VAL A 97 -5.85 -21.64 -9.07
CA VAL A 97 -4.57 -22.27 -9.39
C VAL A 97 -4.38 -23.56 -8.58
N ALA A 98 -4.75 -23.55 -7.29
CA ALA A 98 -4.68 -24.75 -6.44
C ALA A 98 -5.57 -25.89 -6.94
N LYS A 99 -6.67 -25.58 -7.63
CA LYS A 99 -7.57 -26.56 -8.26
C LYS A 99 -7.12 -27.01 -9.66
N GLY A 100 -5.91 -26.63 -10.10
CA GLY A 100 -5.32 -27.03 -11.38
C GLY A 100 -5.46 -26.00 -12.51
N GLY A 101 -5.94 -24.79 -12.23
CA GLY A 101 -5.94 -23.69 -13.18
C GLY A 101 -4.51 -23.18 -13.42
N LYS A 102 -4.26 -22.61 -14.60
CA LYS A 102 -2.99 -21.91 -14.86
C LYS A 102 -3.06 -20.47 -14.33
N PRO A 103 -1.96 -19.91 -13.80
CA PRO A 103 -1.90 -18.50 -13.44
C PRO A 103 -2.24 -17.60 -14.62
N SER A 104 -3.06 -16.58 -14.37
CA SER A 104 -3.52 -15.65 -15.39
C SER A 104 -2.56 -14.48 -15.51
N LEU A 105 -2.01 -14.28 -16.71
CA LEU A 105 -1.24 -13.07 -17.04
C LEU A 105 -2.12 -11.81 -16.96
N ASP A 106 -3.37 -11.92 -17.40
CA ASP A 106 -4.31 -10.79 -17.35
C ASP A 106 -4.57 -10.36 -15.91
N LEU A 107 -4.71 -11.30 -15.00
CA LEU A 107 -4.84 -10.99 -13.59
C LEU A 107 -3.58 -10.28 -13.04
N LEU A 108 -2.40 -10.79 -13.39
CA LEU A 108 -1.15 -10.20 -12.92
C LEU A 108 -0.98 -8.76 -13.42
N HIS A 109 -1.32 -8.48 -14.68
CA HIS A 109 -1.34 -7.12 -15.22
C HIS A 109 -2.40 -6.26 -14.50
N PHE A 110 -3.57 -6.81 -14.24
CA PHE A 110 -4.62 -6.12 -13.46
C PHE A 110 -4.13 -5.75 -12.07
N LEU A 111 -3.51 -6.67 -11.33
CA LEU A 111 -2.98 -6.43 -9.98
C LEU A 111 -1.90 -5.35 -9.99
N ARG A 112 -1.00 -5.39 -10.98
CA ARG A 112 0.03 -4.35 -11.17
C ARG A 112 -0.60 -2.98 -11.38
N ASP A 113 -1.52 -2.85 -12.31
CA ASP A 113 -2.14 -1.58 -12.67
C ASP A 113 -3.01 -1.06 -11.52
N TRP A 114 -3.73 -1.95 -10.85
CA TRP A 114 -4.50 -1.61 -9.66
C TRP A 114 -3.59 -1.08 -8.54
N LEU A 115 -2.50 -1.76 -8.25
CA LEU A 115 -1.57 -1.37 -7.19
C LEU A 115 -0.93 -0.01 -7.48
N LEU A 116 -0.47 0.22 -8.71
CA LEU A 116 0.08 1.51 -9.12
C LEU A 116 -0.94 2.65 -8.98
N ASN A 117 -2.15 2.45 -9.47
CA ASN A 117 -3.22 3.46 -9.34
C ASN A 117 -3.58 3.70 -7.88
N HIS A 118 -3.65 2.64 -7.07
CA HIS A 118 -3.96 2.74 -5.65
C HIS A 118 -2.90 3.56 -4.90
N ILE A 119 -1.62 3.27 -5.10
CA ILE A 119 -0.52 4.03 -4.50
C ILE A 119 -0.54 5.50 -4.95
N LEU A 120 -0.61 5.74 -6.25
CA LEU A 120 -0.48 7.08 -6.83
C LEU A 120 -1.69 7.98 -6.57
N ILE A 121 -2.86 7.42 -6.32
CA ILE A 121 -4.09 8.17 -6.12
C ILE A 121 -4.61 8.01 -4.69
N GLN A 122 -4.93 6.81 -4.26
CA GLN A 122 -5.61 6.58 -2.98
C GLN A 122 -4.67 6.77 -1.78
N ASP A 123 -3.50 6.15 -1.81
CA ASP A 123 -2.53 6.28 -0.73
C ASP A 123 -1.95 7.69 -0.68
N LYS A 124 -1.72 8.28 -1.83
CA LYS A 124 -1.28 9.68 -1.90
C LYS A 124 -2.30 10.63 -1.28
N HIS A 125 -3.58 10.40 -1.44
CA HIS A 125 -4.63 11.24 -0.82
C HIS A 125 -4.53 11.20 0.71
N TYR A 126 -4.40 10.04 1.34
CA TYR A 126 -4.28 10.00 2.80
C TYR A 126 -2.93 10.56 3.27
N ALA A 127 -1.85 10.33 2.51
CA ALA A 127 -0.54 10.89 2.83
C ALA A 127 -0.56 12.42 2.81
N ASP A 128 -1.13 13.03 1.78
CA ASP A 128 -1.29 14.48 1.67
C ASP A 128 -2.20 15.04 2.78
N TYR A 129 -3.27 14.33 3.11
CA TYR A 129 -4.16 14.72 4.21
C TYR A 129 -3.44 14.70 5.56
N PHE A 130 -2.69 13.63 5.84
CA PHE A 130 -1.88 13.51 7.05
C PHE A 130 -0.84 14.64 7.16
N GLU A 131 -0.12 14.93 6.09
CA GLU A 131 0.88 15.99 6.05
C GLU A 131 0.25 17.36 6.35
N LYS A 132 -0.87 17.68 5.73
CA LYS A 132 -1.61 18.93 6.02
C LYS A 132 -2.05 19.04 7.47
N GLN A 133 -2.50 17.94 8.08
CA GLN A 133 -2.86 17.93 9.50
C GLN A 133 -1.65 18.18 10.40
N GLN A 134 -0.49 17.61 10.08
CA GLN A 134 0.74 17.84 10.84
C GLN A 134 1.20 19.31 10.73
N GLN A 135 1.15 19.90 9.56
CA GLN A 135 1.46 21.30 9.35
C GLN A 135 0.53 22.23 10.14
N GLN A 136 -0.78 21.94 10.18
CA GLN A 136 -1.75 22.72 10.96
C GLN A 136 -1.50 22.62 12.47
N LYS A 137 -1.09 21.45 12.99
CA LYS A 137 -0.73 21.27 14.40
C LYS A 137 0.52 22.06 14.76
N ASN A 138 1.52 22.06 13.88
CA ASN A 138 2.78 22.77 14.08
C ASN A 138 2.61 24.29 14.00
N ASN A 139 1.64 24.77 13.21
CA ASN A 139 1.34 26.19 13.01
C ASN A 139 0.31 26.75 14.02
N LYS A 140 -0.36 25.90 14.82
CA LYS A 140 -1.18 26.38 15.92
C LYS A 140 -0.26 26.98 16.98
N PRO A 141 -0.47 28.27 17.39
CA PRO A 141 0.24 28.82 18.51
C PRO A 141 0.00 27.90 19.71
N SER A 142 1.06 27.43 20.35
CA SER A 142 0.89 26.68 21.58
C SER A 142 0.23 27.61 22.58
N LEU A 143 -0.90 27.20 23.16
CA LEU A 143 -1.57 27.93 24.24
C LEU A 143 -0.58 28.34 25.36
N LEU A 144 0.47 27.55 25.55
CA LEU A 144 1.60 27.86 26.44
C LEU A 144 2.43 29.05 25.97
N LYS A 145 2.74 29.16 24.67
CA LYS A 145 3.48 30.33 24.14
C LYS A 145 2.67 31.60 24.24
N ASP A 146 1.35 31.55 24.01
CA ASP A 146 0.47 32.71 24.15
C ASP A 146 0.27 33.07 25.62
N PHE A 147 0.22 32.08 26.50
CA PHE A 147 0.18 32.32 27.95
C PHE A 147 1.45 33.05 28.44
N PHE A 148 2.63 32.60 28.09
CA PHE A 148 3.88 33.24 28.46
C PHE A 148 4.11 34.59 27.78
N LYS A 149 3.60 34.79 26.57
CA LYS A 149 3.62 36.07 25.88
C LYS A 149 2.79 37.14 26.59
N HIS A 150 1.67 36.74 27.20
CA HIS A 150 0.79 37.65 27.97
C HIS A 150 1.39 38.03 29.33
N PHE A 151 2.09 37.11 30.00
CA PHE A 151 2.71 37.33 31.30
C PHE A 151 4.08 38.03 31.23
N GLY A 152 4.79 37.97 30.11
CA GLY A 152 6.06 38.65 29.88
C GLY A 152 5.94 40.15 29.64
N GLN A 153 4.72 40.71 29.50
CA GLN A 153 4.46 42.14 29.29
C GLN A 153 3.98 42.87 30.56
N VAL A 154 3.92 42.18 31.69
CA VAL A 154 3.44 42.75 32.97
C VAL A 154 4.56 42.96 33.99
N ALA A 155 5.81 42.96 33.52
CA ALA A 155 6.95 43.32 34.35
C ALA A 155 7.42 44.73 34.02
#